data_a5513ade46254968ade3575985cec3d1
#
_entry.id   a5513ade46254968ade3575985cec3d1
#
_cell.length_a   1.000
_cell.length_b   1.000
_cell.length_c   1.000
_cell.angle_alpha   90.00
_cell.angle_beta   90.00
_cell.angle_gamma   90.00
#
_symmetry.space_group_name_H-M   'P 1'
#
loop_
_entity.id
_entity.type
_entity.pdbx_description
1 polymer ?
#
loop_
_entity_poly.entity_id
_entity_poly.type
_entity_poly.pdbx_seq_one_letter_code
_entity_poly.pdbx_strand_id
1 'polypeptide(L)'
;GANVLVAIFAERESHAAYFLQEQQMTRYDAVNYISHGIAKRPGASETRTPRGADEDQSSAADTEEGTKKKQQQDALTAYCVNLNQKARQGKIDPLVGREAEINRTIQILCRRSKNNPLYVGDPGVGKTAIAEGLAKRIVEGDVPDVLLDATIFALDMGTLLAGTRYRGDFEERLKQVVKELEEYPGAILFIDEIHTVIGAGATSGGAMDASNLLKPALSSGAIRCIGSTTYKEFRQFFEKDRALLRRFQKIDVNEP
;
A
#
# COMPACT_ATOMS: atom_id res chain seq x y z
N GLY A 1 13.30 9.05 27.12
CA GLY A 1 14.25 7.94 27.32
C GLY A 1 15.07 7.58 26.09
N ALA A 2 14.46 7.37 24.92
CA ALA A 2 15.13 6.83 23.73
C ALA A 2 16.29 7.70 23.21
N ASN A 3 16.11 9.01 23.16
CA ASN A 3 17.15 9.95 22.71
C ASN A 3 18.38 9.99 23.64
N VAL A 4 18.22 9.64 24.92
CA VAL A 4 19.33 9.58 25.89
C VAL A 4 20.26 8.41 25.54
N LEU A 5 19.73 7.26 25.15
CA LEU A 5 20.51 6.10 24.73
C LEU A 5 21.42 6.42 23.52
N VAL A 6 20.89 7.14 22.53
CA VAL A 6 21.67 7.56 21.35
C VAL A 6 22.73 8.61 21.72
N ALA A 7 22.42 9.51 22.68
CA ALA A 7 23.35 10.52 23.16
C ALA A 7 24.54 9.91 23.93
N ILE A 8 24.33 8.81 24.69
CA ILE A 8 25.41 8.09 25.39
C ILE A 8 26.52 7.64 24.42
N PHE A 9 26.15 7.20 23.21
CA PHE A 9 27.14 6.81 22.20
C PHE A 9 27.94 8.00 21.60
N ALA A 10 27.48 9.24 21.81
CA ALA A 10 28.21 10.43 21.36
C ALA A 10 29.35 10.79 22.34
N GLU A 11 29.25 10.40 23.60
CA GLU A 11 30.24 10.64 24.65
C GLU A 11 31.26 9.49 24.70
N ARG A 12 32.38 9.64 23.97
CA ARG A 12 33.40 8.59 23.79
C ARG A 12 34.11 8.16 25.08
N GLU A 13 34.15 9.00 26.11
CA GLU A 13 34.78 8.73 27.40
C GLU A 13 33.79 8.26 28.46
N SER A 14 32.53 8.01 28.09
CA SER A 14 31.51 7.55 29.05
C SER A 14 31.65 6.05 29.32
N HIS A 15 31.74 5.70 30.61
CA HIS A 15 31.69 4.30 31.05
C HIS A 15 30.42 3.57 30.56
N ALA A 16 29.31 4.29 30.43
CA ALA A 16 28.07 3.73 29.92
C ALA A 16 28.21 3.34 28.41
N ALA A 17 28.90 4.15 27.60
CA ALA A 17 29.19 3.82 26.21
C ALA A 17 30.09 2.59 26.11
N TYR A 18 31.09 2.48 26.99
CA TYR A 18 31.98 1.32 27.06
C TYR A 18 31.21 0.03 27.34
N PHE A 19 30.33 -0.01 28.34
CA PHE A 19 29.53 -1.19 28.66
C PHE A 19 28.56 -1.59 27.53
N LEU A 20 27.98 -0.62 26.84
CA LEU A 20 27.12 -0.90 25.69
C LEU A 20 27.91 -1.50 24.50
N GLN A 21 29.16 -1.03 24.27
CA GLN A 21 30.05 -1.58 23.27
C GLN A 21 30.55 -2.98 23.63
N GLU A 22 30.82 -3.24 24.90
CA GLU A 22 31.21 -4.58 25.40
C GLU A 22 30.09 -5.60 25.17
N GLN A 23 28.83 -5.17 25.25
CA GLN A 23 27.65 -5.97 24.88
C GLN A 23 27.41 -6.01 23.35
N GLN A 24 28.39 -5.60 22.55
CA GLN A 24 28.32 -5.56 21.08
C GLN A 24 27.17 -4.70 20.55
N MET A 25 26.70 -3.72 21.33
CA MET A 25 25.69 -2.77 20.91
C MET A 25 26.33 -1.54 20.27
N THR A 26 25.93 -1.23 19.04
CA THR A 26 26.41 -0.04 18.33
C THR A 26 25.36 1.08 18.39
N ARG A 27 25.80 2.31 18.11
CA ARG A 27 24.87 3.44 17.95
C ARG A 27 23.81 3.17 16.88
N TYR A 28 24.21 2.47 15.83
CA TYR A 28 23.30 2.09 14.73
C TYR A 28 22.23 1.10 15.21
N ASP A 29 22.60 0.11 16.02
CA ASP A 29 21.65 -0.84 16.61
C ASP A 29 20.64 -0.13 17.52
N ALA A 30 21.10 0.85 18.32
CA ALA A 30 20.24 1.65 19.18
C ALA A 30 19.24 2.50 18.37
N VAL A 31 19.69 3.14 17.30
CA VAL A 31 18.84 3.94 16.40
C VAL A 31 17.81 3.05 15.70
N ASN A 32 18.22 1.89 15.17
CA ASN A 32 17.31 0.96 14.50
C ASN A 32 16.26 0.39 15.44
N TYR A 33 16.64 0.06 16.69
CA TYR A 33 15.69 -0.41 17.68
C TYR A 33 14.66 0.65 18.05
N ILE A 34 15.10 1.91 18.21
CA ILE A 34 14.24 3.03 18.59
C ILE A 34 13.31 3.43 17.43
N SER A 35 13.82 3.40 16.18
CA SER A 35 13.08 3.87 15.00
C SER A 35 12.19 2.80 14.38
N HIS A 36 12.59 1.53 14.44
CA HIS A 36 11.95 0.45 13.71
C HIS A 36 11.56 -0.76 14.57
N GLY A 37 11.88 -0.74 15.89
CA GLY A 37 11.61 -1.87 16.78
C GLY A 37 12.43 -3.14 16.48
N ILE A 38 13.46 -3.05 15.63
CA ILE A 38 14.26 -4.19 15.19
C ILE A 38 15.36 -4.48 16.21
N ALA A 39 15.22 -5.57 16.97
CA ALA A 39 16.23 -6.03 17.91
C ALA A 39 17.35 -6.80 17.17
N LYS A 40 18.60 -6.62 17.64
CA LYS A 40 19.74 -7.39 17.16
C LYS A 40 19.56 -8.87 17.48
N ARG A 41 19.69 -9.74 16.47
CA ARG A 41 19.67 -11.20 16.70
C ARG A 41 21.00 -11.64 17.29
N PRO A 42 21.05 -12.50 18.32
CA PRO A 42 22.28 -13.05 18.85
C PRO A 42 22.99 -13.84 17.74
N GLY A 43 24.26 -13.47 17.44
CA GLY A 43 25.11 -14.18 16.49
C GLY A 43 25.40 -13.47 15.16
N ALA A 44 24.86 -12.30 14.90
CA ALA A 44 25.19 -11.50 13.71
C ALA A 44 26.22 -10.41 14.06
N SER A 45 27.50 -10.77 14.14
CA SER A 45 28.60 -9.80 14.21
C SER A 45 29.10 -9.51 12.79
N GLU A 46 28.64 -8.43 12.19
CA GLU A 46 29.30 -7.87 11.01
C GLU A 46 30.37 -6.86 11.43
N THR A 47 31.61 -7.29 11.41
CA THR A 47 32.80 -6.43 11.48
C THR A 47 32.91 -5.62 10.19
N ARG A 48 32.51 -4.36 10.20
CA ARG A 48 32.89 -3.40 9.15
C ARG A 48 34.10 -2.58 9.62
N THR A 49 35.28 -2.89 9.08
CA THR A 49 36.46 -2.04 9.13
C THR A 49 36.25 -0.75 8.32
N PRO A 50 36.75 0.41 8.79
CA PRO A 50 36.67 1.65 8.02
C PRO A 50 37.65 1.58 6.85
N ARG A 51 37.16 1.69 5.62
CA ARG A 51 37.97 1.81 4.41
C ARG A 51 38.32 3.27 4.15
N GLY A 52 39.61 3.57 4.24
CA GLY A 52 40.19 4.72 3.59
C GLY A 52 40.36 4.45 2.09
N ALA A 53 40.44 5.53 1.33
CA ALA A 53 40.48 5.58 -0.13
C ALA A 53 41.57 4.67 -0.74
N ASP A 54 41.27 4.04 -1.85
CA ASP A 54 41.90 4.07 -3.19
C ASP A 54 41.62 2.76 -3.96
N GLU A 55 41.19 2.98 -5.18
CA GLU A 55 41.41 2.30 -6.47
C GLU A 55 41.12 0.80 -6.73
N ASP A 56 40.39 0.66 -7.85
CA ASP A 56 40.42 -0.32 -8.94
C ASP A 56 39.69 -1.67 -8.87
N GLN A 57 38.72 -1.66 -9.78
CA GLN A 57 38.29 -2.67 -10.78
C GLN A 57 38.03 -4.13 -10.38
N SER A 58 36.83 -4.47 -10.81
CA SER A 58 36.33 -5.74 -11.36
C SER A 58 35.60 -6.72 -10.43
N SER A 59 34.43 -7.14 -10.96
CA SER A 59 33.62 -8.32 -10.62
C SER A 59 32.77 -8.32 -9.36
N ALA A 60 31.55 -7.81 -9.50
CA ALA A 60 30.43 -8.22 -8.65
C ALA A 60 29.08 -7.99 -9.38
N ALA A 61 28.77 -8.87 -10.31
CA ALA A 61 27.52 -8.81 -11.09
C ALA A 61 26.44 -9.81 -10.63
N ASP A 62 26.53 -10.42 -9.44
CA ASP A 62 25.60 -11.51 -9.07
C ASP A 62 24.88 -11.36 -7.73
N THR A 63 25.00 -10.23 -7.02
CA THR A 63 24.37 -10.10 -5.68
C THR A 63 23.22 -9.08 -5.62
N GLU A 64 22.98 -8.32 -6.68
CA GLU A 64 21.92 -7.29 -6.69
C GLU A 64 20.54 -7.81 -7.09
N GLU A 65 20.44 -8.92 -7.84
CA GLU A 65 19.12 -9.45 -8.24
C GLU A 65 18.35 -10.13 -7.09
N GLY A 66 19.06 -10.75 -6.15
CA GLY A 66 18.43 -11.41 -5.00
C GLY A 66 17.82 -10.45 -3.98
N THR A 67 18.43 -9.26 -3.82
CA THR A 67 17.97 -8.24 -2.86
C THR A 67 16.82 -7.40 -3.43
N LYS A 68 16.82 -7.16 -4.74
CA LYS A 68 15.71 -6.45 -5.42
C LYS A 68 14.42 -7.29 -5.46
N LYS A 69 14.52 -8.63 -5.62
CA LYS A 69 13.35 -9.50 -5.56
C LYS A 69 12.73 -9.61 -4.16
N LYS A 70 13.53 -9.55 -3.09
CA LYS A 70 13.01 -9.57 -1.71
C LYS A 70 12.36 -8.25 -1.28
N GLN A 71 12.84 -7.11 -1.75
CA GLN A 71 12.21 -5.81 -1.49
C GLN A 71 10.93 -5.60 -2.31
N GLN A 72 10.78 -6.28 -3.45
CA GLN A 72 9.59 -6.16 -4.31
C GLN A 72 8.37 -6.94 -3.82
N GLN A 73 8.55 -8.00 -2.99
CA GLN A 73 7.44 -8.76 -2.42
C GLN A 73 6.85 -8.13 -1.15
N ASP A 74 7.42 -7.04 -0.66
CA ASP A 74 7.04 -6.43 0.61
C ASP A 74 6.10 -5.22 0.48
N ALA A 75 5.93 -4.58 -0.70
CA ALA A 75 5.17 -3.35 -0.82
C ALA A 75 3.66 -3.57 -0.64
N LEU A 76 3.09 -4.65 -1.19
CA LEU A 76 1.69 -5.02 -0.96
C LEU A 76 1.44 -5.35 0.51
N THR A 77 2.37 -6.04 1.16
CA THR A 77 2.26 -6.37 2.58
C THR A 77 2.49 -5.14 3.48
N ALA A 78 3.34 -4.21 3.05
CA ALA A 78 3.68 -3.02 3.82
C ALA A 78 2.60 -1.93 3.75
N TYR A 79 1.95 -1.77 2.58
CA TYR A 79 1.05 -0.64 2.31
C TYR A 79 -0.39 -1.04 1.99
N CYS A 80 -0.70 -2.34 1.92
CA CYS A 80 -2.04 -2.82 1.63
C CYS A 80 -2.48 -3.87 2.66
N VAL A 81 -3.78 -3.89 2.92
CA VAL A 81 -4.44 -4.92 3.72
C VAL A 81 -5.06 -5.94 2.78
N ASN A 82 -4.68 -7.21 2.88
CA ASN A 82 -5.31 -8.29 2.12
C ASN A 82 -6.67 -8.64 2.71
N LEU A 83 -7.75 -8.22 2.04
CA LEU A 83 -9.11 -8.43 2.52
C LEU A 83 -9.53 -9.90 2.48
N ASN A 84 -9.05 -10.69 1.52
CA ASN A 84 -9.33 -12.13 1.47
C ASN A 84 -8.72 -12.85 2.68
N GLN A 85 -7.52 -12.46 3.10
CA GLN A 85 -6.90 -13.00 4.31
C GLN A 85 -7.68 -12.60 5.57
N LYS A 86 -8.14 -11.34 5.63
CA LYS A 86 -9.01 -10.84 6.70
C LYS A 86 -10.32 -11.64 6.77
N ALA A 87 -10.92 -11.97 5.62
CA ALA A 87 -12.10 -12.80 5.51
C ALA A 87 -11.88 -14.23 6.01
N ARG A 88 -10.78 -14.89 5.58
CA ARG A 88 -10.41 -16.23 6.06
C ARG A 88 -10.18 -16.30 7.56
N GLN A 89 -9.74 -15.21 8.17
CA GLN A 89 -9.54 -15.10 9.62
C GLN A 89 -10.84 -14.80 10.40
N GLY A 90 -11.98 -14.69 9.70
CA GLY A 90 -13.27 -14.35 10.35
C GLY A 90 -13.34 -12.93 10.89
N LYS A 91 -12.48 -12.03 10.42
CA LYS A 91 -12.39 -10.62 10.89
C LYS A 91 -13.25 -9.64 10.08
N ILE A 92 -14.08 -10.15 9.18
CA ILE A 92 -15.03 -9.35 8.41
C ILE A 92 -16.43 -9.64 8.93
N ASP A 93 -17.10 -8.58 9.34
CA ASP A 93 -18.48 -8.66 9.82
C ASP A 93 -19.44 -9.09 8.71
N PRO A 94 -20.54 -9.80 9.04
CA PRO A 94 -21.53 -10.16 8.06
C PRO A 94 -22.18 -8.90 7.48
N LEU A 95 -22.19 -8.82 6.16
CA LEU A 95 -22.81 -7.71 5.44
C LEU A 95 -24.30 -7.97 5.26
N VAL A 96 -25.13 -7.01 5.68
CA VAL A 96 -26.60 -7.11 5.59
C VAL A 96 -27.11 -6.01 4.64
N GLY A 97 -28.01 -6.38 3.72
CA GLY A 97 -28.74 -5.42 2.88
C GLY A 97 -27.95 -4.81 1.74
N ARG A 98 -26.77 -5.37 1.35
CA ARG A 98 -25.90 -4.84 0.28
C ARG A 98 -25.67 -5.82 -0.87
N GLU A 99 -26.54 -6.79 -1.03
CA GLU A 99 -26.40 -7.83 -2.07
C GLU A 99 -26.48 -7.26 -3.49
N ALA A 100 -27.31 -6.25 -3.70
CA ALA A 100 -27.46 -5.61 -5.00
C ALA A 100 -26.15 -4.91 -5.45
N GLU A 101 -25.50 -4.18 -4.53
CA GLU A 101 -24.25 -3.48 -4.78
C GLU A 101 -23.10 -4.47 -5.01
N ILE A 102 -23.03 -5.57 -4.24
CA ILE A 102 -22.01 -6.62 -4.45
C ILE A 102 -22.23 -7.28 -5.81
N ASN A 103 -23.45 -7.70 -6.13
CA ASN A 103 -23.74 -8.33 -7.42
C ASN A 103 -23.41 -7.40 -8.59
N ARG A 104 -23.71 -6.11 -8.44
CA ARG A 104 -23.34 -5.10 -9.42
C ARG A 104 -21.83 -4.94 -9.55
N THR A 105 -21.10 -4.98 -8.45
CA THR A 105 -19.63 -4.94 -8.43
C THR A 105 -19.04 -6.14 -9.17
N ILE A 106 -19.53 -7.35 -8.89
CA ILE A 106 -19.13 -8.59 -9.59
C ILE A 106 -19.35 -8.46 -11.10
N GLN A 107 -20.54 -8.00 -11.51
CA GLN A 107 -20.87 -7.80 -12.93
C GLN A 107 -19.91 -6.83 -13.62
N ILE A 108 -19.49 -5.76 -12.93
CA ILE A 108 -18.57 -4.77 -13.47
C ILE A 108 -17.18 -5.36 -13.57
N LEU A 109 -16.68 -6.03 -12.54
CA LEU A 109 -15.35 -6.65 -12.52
C LEU A 109 -15.19 -7.74 -13.59
N CYS A 110 -16.26 -8.40 -14.00
CA CYS A 110 -16.26 -9.40 -15.06
C CYS A 110 -16.28 -8.81 -16.48
N ARG A 111 -16.37 -7.49 -16.64
CA ARG A 111 -16.37 -6.85 -17.97
C ARG A 111 -14.96 -6.76 -18.55
N ARG A 112 -14.89 -6.67 -19.90
CA ARG A 112 -13.63 -6.41 -20.61
C ARG A 112 -13.16 -4.95 -20.55
N SER A 113 -14.12 -4.02 -20.43
CA SER A 113 -13.87 -2.58 -20.36
C SER A 113 -14.80 -1.95 -19.33
N LYS A 114 -14.43 -0.77 -18.79
CA LYS A 114 -15.12 -0.14 -17.65
C LYS A 114 -15.32 -1.14 -16.50
N ASN A 115 -14.29 -1.90 -16.23
CA ASN A 115 -14.28 -2.99 -15.26
C ASN A 115 -13.85 -2.56 -13.86
N ASN A 116 -13.75 -1.25 -13.61
CA ASN A 116 -13.43 -0.70 -12.29
C ASN A 116 -14.70 -0.12 -11.66
N PRO A 117 -15.26 -0.75 -10.62
CA PRO A 117 -16.41 -0.20 -9.87
C PRO A 117 -15.99 1.04 -9.09
N LEU A 118 -16.88 2.03 -9.02
CA LEU A 118 -16.73 3.21 -8.19
C LEU A 118 -17.96 3.38 -7.31
N TYR A 119 -17.81 3.14 -6.02
CA TYR A 119 -18.86 3.39 -5.03
C TYR A 119 -19.00 4.88 -4.77
N VAL A 120 -20.17 5.42 -5.01
CA VAL A 120 -20.49 6.82 -4.77
C VAL A 120 -21.66 6.91 -3.80
N GLY A 121 -21.45 7.56 -2.67
CA GLY A 121 -22.45 7.70 -1.62
C GLY A 121 -21.96 8.55 -0.47
N ASP A 122 -22.83 8.94 0.42
CA ASP A 122 -22.49 9.79 1.55
C ASP A 122 -21.49 9.10 2.52
N PRO A 123 -20.78 9.86 3.34
CA PRO A 123 -19.91 9.28 4.36
C PRO A 123 -20.71 8.37 5.31
N GLY A 124 -20.14 7.22 5.67
CA GLY A 124 -20.76 6.32 6.65
C GLY A 124 -21.79 5.32 6.10
N VAL A 125 -22.20 5.40 4.81
CA VAL A 125 -23.20 4.46 4.23
C VAL A 125 -22.67 3.03 4.03
N GLY A 126 -21.43 2.72 4.38
CA GLY A 126 -20.86 1.37 4.33
C GLY A 126 -20.17 0.99 3.02
N LYS A 127 -19.61 1.95 2.29
CA LYS A 127 -18.86 1.68 1.03
C LYS A 127 -17.70 0.69 1.21
N THR A 128 -16.95 0.84 2.28
CA THR A 128 -15.83 -0.06 2.63
C THR A 128 -16.33 -1.47 2.95
N ALA A 129 -17.46 -1.59 3.65
CA ALA A 129 -18.07 -2.86 3.98
C ALA A 129 -18.50 -3.67 2.73
N ILE A 130 -18.87 -3.01 1.62
CA ILE A 130 -19.18 -3.69 0.35
C ILE A 130 -17.94 -4.38 -0.21
N ALA A 131 -16.77 -3.74 -0.17
CA ALA A 131 -15.51 -4.34 -0.63
C ALA A 131 -15.09 -5.52 0.27
N GLU A 132 -15.28 -5.41 1.58
CA GLU A 132 -15.04 -6.50 2.53
C GLU A 132 -16.02 -7.67 2.31
N GLY A 133 -17.31 -7.38 2.08
CA GLY A 133 -18.30 -8.38 1.75
C GLY A 133 -18.02 -9.12 0.44
N LEU A 134 -17.49 -8.41 -0.57
CA LEU A 134 -17.04 -9.03 -1.82
C LEU A 134 -15.84 -9.96 -1.57
N ALA A 135 -14.86 -9.55 -0.76
CA ALA A 135 -13.72 -10.40 -0.40
C ALA A 135 -14.17 -11.69 0.31
N LYS A 136 -15.19 -11.59 1.18
CA LYS A 136 -15.78 -12.75 1.84
C LYS A 136 -16.43 -13.70 0.82
N ARG A 137 -17.23 -13.20 -0.13
CA ARG A 137 -17.83 -14.03 -1.19
C ARG A 137 -16.79 -14.71 -2.07
N ILE A 138 -15.68 -14.03 -2.39
CA ILE A 138 -14.58 -14.65 -3.14
C ILE A 138 -14.00 -15.83 -2.36
N VAL A 139 -13.76 -15.66 -1.05
CA VAL A 139 -13.21 -16.71 -0.19
C VAL A 139 -14.19 -17.90 -0.03
N GLU A 140 -15.48 -17.62 0.00
CA GLU A 140 -16.56 -18.62 0.09
C GLU A 140 -16.84 -19.31 -1.27
N GLY A 141 -16.26 -18.81 -2.37
CA GLY A 141 -16.50 -19.33 -3.72
C GLY A 141 -17.83 -18.92 -4.33
N ASP A 142 -18.53 -17.95 -3.73
CA ASP A 142 -19.83 -17.43 -4.21
C ASP A 142 -19.64 -16.29 -5.22
N VAL A 143 -18.84 -16.54 -6.24
CA VAL A 143 -18.53 -15.62 -7.33
C VAL A 143 -18.31 -16.40 -8.63
N PRO A 144 -18.44 -15.74 -9.82
CA PRO A 144 -18.11 -16.39 -11.09
C PRO A 144 -16.64 -16.83 -11.17
N ASP A 145 -16.36 -17.86 -11.97
CA ASP A 145 -15.04 -18.49 -12.14
C ASP A 145 -13.92 -17.47 -12.37
N VAL A 146 -14.20 -16.39 -13.09
CA VAL A 146 -13.23 -15.30 -13.38
C VAL A 146 -12.73 -14.59 -12.13
N LEU A 147 -13.46 -14.67 -11.02
CA LEU A 147 -13.14 -14.01 -9.76
C LEU A 147 -12.77 -14.98 -8.63
N LEU A 148 -12.81 -16.29 -8.85
CA LEU A 148 -12.48 -17.27 -7.81
C LEU A 148 -11.07 -17.10 -7.24
N ASP A 149 -10.11 -16.80 -8.12
CA ASP A 149 -8.71 -16.59 -7.73
C ASP A 149 -8.37 -15.11 -7.46
N ALA A 150 -9.39 -14.23 -7.45
CA ALA A 150 -9.16 -12.82 -7.21
C ALA A 150 -8.80 -12.54 -5.75
N THR A 151 -7.86 -11.61 -5.56
CA THR A 151 -7.46 -11.13 -4.23
C THR A 151 -7.63 -9.63 -4.16
N ILE A 152 -8.36 -9.15 -3.14
CA ILE A 152 -8.59 -7.71 -2.94
C ILE A 152 -7.57 -7.18 -1.94
N PHE A 153 -6.80 -6.20 -2.39
CA PHE A 153 -5.84 -5.45 -1.59
C PHE A 153 -6.38 -4.05 -1.31
N ALA A 154 -6.68 -3.75 -0.06
CA ALA A 154 -7.11 -2.42 0.36
C ALA A 154 -5.88 -1.55 0.62
N LEU A 155 -5.74 -0.44 -0.11
CA LEU A 155 -4.64 0.50 0.06
C LEU A 155 -4.79 1.25 1.39
N ASP A 156 -3.77 1.16 2.23
CA ASP A 156 -3.70 1.92 3.49
C ASP A 156 -2.97 3.24 3.25
N MET A 157 -3.75 4.29 3.06
CA MET A 157 -3.23 5.64 2.86
C MET A 157 -2.45 6.14 4.06
N GLY A 158 -2.83 5.75 5.28
CA GLY A 158 -2.13 6.13 6.50
C GLY A 158 -0.70 5.59 6.52
N THR A 159 -0.55 4.30 6.25
CA THR A 159 0.77 3.64 6.19
C THR A 159 1.59 4.13 4.99
N LEU A 160 0.95 4.36 3.85
CA LEU A 160 1.63 4.85 2.65
C LEU A 160 2.23 6.25 2.85
N LEU A 161 1.55 7.11 3.63
CA LEU A 161 1.97 8.46 3.97
C LEU A 161 2.89 8.54 5.18
N ALA A 162 2.87 7.54 6.05
CA ALA A 162 3.66 7.54 7.27
C ALA A 162 5.15 7.68 6.99
N GLY A 163 5.79 8.70 7.61
CA GLY A 163 7.23 8.95 7.47
C GLY A 163 7.67 9.51 6.12
N THR A 164 6.77 9.81 5.18
CA THR A 164 7.12 10.53 3.94
C THR A 164 7.40 11.99 4.26
N ARG A 165 8.59 12.47 3.91
CA ARG A 165 8.97 13.89 4.04
C ARG A 165 8.84 14.63 2.72
N TYR A 166 8.96 13.92 1.62
CA TYR A 166 8.93 14.46 0.28
C TYR A 166 7.87 13.77 -0.57
N ARG A 167 7.33 14.48 -1.53
CA ARG A 167 6.37 13.97 -2.51
C ARG A 167 6.89 12.72 -3.24
N GLY A 168 8.18 12.68 -3.54
CA GLY A 168 8.82 11.57 -4.22
C GLY A 168 8.73 10.25 -3.46
N ASP A 169 8.80 10.27 -2.13
CA ASP A 169 8.72 9.05 -1.30
C ASP A 169 7.36 8.35 -1.45
N PHE A 170 6.28 9.14 -1.46
CA PHE A 170 4.92 8.63 -1.67
C PHE A 170 4.73 8.06 -3.07
N GLU A 171 5.19 8.81 -4.09
CA GLU A 171 5.08 8.38 -5.50
C GLU A 171 5.86 7.08 -5.73
N GLU A 172 7.04 6.94 -5.14
CA GLU A 172 7.84 5.72 -5.24
C GLU A 172 7.17 4.52 -4.58
N ARG A 173 6.64 4.68 -3.37
CA ARG A 173 5.90 3.62 -2.67
C ARG A 173 4.67 3.17 -3.46
N LEU A 174 3.88 4.13 -3.94
CA LEU A 174 2.70 3.82 -4.76
C LEU A 174 3.07 3.13 -6.07
N LYS A 175 4.17 3.55 -6.71
CA LYS A 175 4.69 2.91 -7.92
C LYS A 175 5.10 1.46 -7.66
N GLN A 176 5.72 1.17 -6.51
CA GLN A 176 6.06 -0.19 -6.10
C GLN A 176 4.80 -1.04 -5.89
N VAL A 177 3.78 -0.50 -5.18
CA VAL A 177 2.49 -1.18 -5.00
C VAL A 177 1.83 -1.50 -6.34
N VAL A 178 1.77 -0.53 -7.26
CA VAL A 178 1.18 -0.74 -8.60
C VAL A 178 1.93 -1.84 -9.37
N LYS A 179 3.25 -1.82 -9.33
CA LYS A 179 4.08 -2.82 -10.01
C LYS A 179 3.84 -4.23 -9.47
N GLU A 180 3.79 -4.39 -8.15
CA GLU A 180 3.50 -5.70 -7.53
C GLU A 180 2.08 -6.18 -7.83
N LEU A 181 1.11 -5.27 -7.90
CA LEU A 181 -0.26 -5.60 -8.32
C LEU A 181 -0.32 -6.08 -9.78
N GLU A 182 0.46 -5.48 -10.67
CA GLU A 182 0.55 -5.92 -12.08
C GLU A 182 1.13 -7.34 -12.20
N GLU A 183 2.05 -7.70 -11.33
CA GLU A 183 2.69 -9.02 -11.27
C GLU A 183 1.83 -10.07 -10.52
N TYR A 184 0.83 -9.64 -9.74
CA TYR A 184 0.00 -10.53 -8.92
C TYR A 184 -1.26 -10.96 -9.70
N PRO A 185 -1.41 -12.24 -10.08
CA PRO A 185 -2.56 -12.72 -10.85
C PRO A 185 -3.87 -12.50 -10.09
N GLY A 186 -4.84 -11.88 -10.74
CA GLY A 186 -6.16 -11.65 -10.15
C GLY A 186 -6.22 -10.56 -9.08
N ALA A 187 -5.17 -9.75 -8.91
CA ALA A 187 -5.19 -8.65 -7.95
C ALA A 187 -6.25 -7.60 -8.29
N ILE A 188 -6.93 -7.13 -7.26
CA ILE A 188 -7.89 -6.02 -7.29
C ILE A 188 -7.47 -5.03 -6.22
N LEU A 189 -7.16 -3.79 -6.61
CA LEU A 189 -6.84 -2.72 -5.68
C LEU A 189 -8.12 -2.04 -5.19
N PHE A 190 -8.36 -2.02 -3.90
CA PHE A 190 -9.41 -1.20 -3.29
C PHE A 190 -8.80 0.08 -2.73
N ILE A 191 -9.33 1.23 -3.16
CA ILE A 191 -8.91 2.55 -2.66
C ILE A 191 -10.13 3.23 -2.05
N ASP A 192 -10.12 3.32 -0.72
CA ASP A 192 -11.11 4.13 -0.02
C ASP A 192 -10.79 5.61 -0.20
N GLU A 193 -11.81 6.45 -0.31
CA GLU A 193 -11.66 7.88 -0.61
C GLU A 193 -10.71 8.16 -1.77
N ILE A 194 -10.88 7.45 -2.89
CA ILE A 194 -9.99 7.52 -4.07
C ILE A 194 -9.73 8.94 -4.57
N HIS A 195 -10.59 9.89 -4.26
CA HIS A 195 -10.42 11.29 -4.60
C HIS A 195 -9.20 11.93 -3.91
N THR A 196 -8.75 11.39 -2.77
CA THR A 196 -7.53 11.84 -2.07
C THR A 196 -6.27 11.54 -2.88
N VAL A 197 -6.30 10.48 -3.68
CA VAL A 197 -5.19 10.03 -4.52
C VAL A 197 -5.24 10.68 -5.90
N ILE A 198 -6.45 10.93 -6.44
CA ILE A 198 -6.66 11.39 -7.81
C ILE A 198 -6.81 12.90 -7.91
N GLY A 199 -7.36 13.55 -6.91
CA GLY A 199 -7.76 14.96 -6.97
C GLY A 199 -6.86 15.95 -6.28
N ALA A 200 -5.90 15.48 -5.56
CA ALA A 200 -5.08 16.30 -4.68
C ALA A 200 -4.11 17.28 -5.40
N GLY A 201 -3.95 17.16 -6.72
CA GLY A 201 -3.06 18.02 -7.50
C GLY A 201 -3.61 19.39 -7.89
N ALA A 202 -4.91 19.66 -7.68
CA ALA A 202 -5.56 20.84 -8.25
C ALA A 202 -5.70 22.04 -7.30
N THR A 203 -5.48 21.88 -6.00
CA THR A 203 -5.65 22.98 -5.04
C THR A 203 -4.49 23.06 -4.05
N SER A 204 -3.66 24.06 -4.23
CA SER A 204 -2.65 24.60 -3.31
C SER A 204 -1.51 23.67 -2.84
N GLY A 205 -0.35 23.79 -3.48
CA GLY A 205 0.95 23.79 -2.77
C GLY A 205 1.42 22.56 -2.03
N GLY A 206 0.93 21.35 -2.31
CA GLY A 206 1.45 20.18 -1.58
C GLY A 206 0.65 18.90 -1.68
N ALA A 207 -0.45 18.91 -2.39
CA ALA A 207 -1.27 17.71 -2.51
C ALA A 207 -0.69 16.71 -3.51
N MET A 208 -0.65 15.45 -3.09
CA MET A 208 -0.01 14.35 -3.79
C MET A 208 -0.83 13.92 -5.00
N ASP A 209 -0.37 14.21 -6.21
CA ASP A 209 -1.05 13.80 -7.44
C ASP A 209 -0.55 12.44 -7.89
N ALA A 210 -1.16 11.40 -7.36
CA ALA A 210 -0.93 10.03 -7.81
C ALA A 210 -1.72 9.67 -9.08
N SER A 211 -2.51 10.59 -9.62
CA SER A 211 -3.27 10.36 -10.85
C SER A 211 -2.36 9.93 -11.99
N ASN A 212 -1.18 10.53 -12.08
CA ASN A 212 -0.22 10.23 -13.15
C ASN A 212 0.37 8.82 -13.07
N LEU A 213 0.35 8.20 -11.88
CA LEU A 213 0.79 6.82 -11.68
C LEU A 213 -0.34 5.82 -11.89
N LEU A 214 -1.53 6.10 -11.37
CA LEU A 214 -2.68 5.19 -11.47
C LEU A 214 -3.35 5.22 -12.85
N LYS A 215 -3.46 6.39 -13.49
CA LYS A 215 -4.11 6.51 -14.81
C LYS A 215 -3.52 5.60 -15.88
N PRO A 216 -2.19 5.48 -16.07
CA PRO A 216 -1.62 4.56 -17.04
C PRO A 216 -1.96 3.10 -16.74
N ALA A 217 -1.79 2.64 -15.49
CA ALA A 217 -2.05 1.27 -15.07
C ALA A 217 -3.54 0.90 -15.21
N LEU A 218 -4.46 1.80 -14.85
CA LEU A 218 -5.90 1.63 -15.08
C LEU A 218 -6.25 1.70 -16.56
N SER A 219 -5.53 2.52 -17.36
CA SER A 219 -5.81 2.69 -18.77
C SER A 219 -5.37 1.53 -19.62
N SER A 220 -4.25 0.90 -19.30
CA SER A 220 -3.76 -0.32 -19.92
C SER A 220 -4.62 -1.54 -19.56
N GLY A 221 -5.36 -1.48 -18.45
CA GLY A 221 -6.06 -2.63 -17.87
C GLY A 221 -5.12 -3.59 -17.13
N ALA A 222 -3.89 -3.15 -16.84
CA ALA A 222 -2.90 -3.94 -16.11
C ALA A 222 -3.36 -4.22 -14.67
N ILE A 223 -4.08 -3.29 -14.05
CA ILE A 223 -4.68 -3.46 -12.74
C ILE A 223 -6.21 -3.27 -12.79
N ARG A 224 -6.92 -3.97 -11.92
CA ARG A 224 -8.33 -3.72 -11.61
C ARG A 224 -8.40 -2.90 -10.32
N CYS A 225 -9.32 -1.95 -10.27
CA CYS A 225 -9.48 -1.09 -9.10
C CYS A 225 -10.95 -0.95 -8.71
N ILE A 226 -11.22 -1.01 -7.42
CA ILE A 226 -12.48 -0.61 -6.81
C ILE A 226 -12.21 0.69 -6.07
N GLY A 227 -12.93 1.75 -6.39
CA GLY A 227 -12.81 3.03 -5.68
C GLY A 227 -14.04 3.32 -4.85
N SER A 228 -13.89 4.12 -3.80
CA SER A 228 -14.99 4.74 -3.09
C SER A 228 -14.83 6.26 -3.06
N THR A 229 -15.92 6.99 -3.10
CA THR A 229 -15.92 8.46 -3.01
C THR A 229 -17.31 8.96 -2.57
N THR A 230 -17.42 10.25 -2.27
CA THR A 230 -18.71 10.89 -2.02
C THR A 230 -19.26 11.53 -3.29
N TYR A 231 -20.55 11.92 -3.27
CA TYR A 231 -21.18 12.61 -4.40
C TYR A 231 -20.51 13.95 -4.72
N LYS A 232 -20.03 14.67 -3.70
CA LYS A 232 -19.36 15.96 -3.86
C LYS A 232 -18.03 15.81 -4.57
N GLU A 233 -17.17 14.90 -4.11
CA GLU A 233 -15.86 14.67 -4.67
C GLU A 233 -15.96 14.00 -6.06
N PHE A 234 -16.96 13.13 -6.29
CA PHE A 234 -17.22 12.57 -7.61
C PHE A 234 -17.45 13.67 -8.66
N ARG A 235 -18.30 14.64 -8.37
CA ARG A 235 -18.55 15.79 -9.27
C ARG A 235 -17.31 16.67 -9.44
N GLN A 236 -16.54 16.85 -8.38
CA GLN A 236 -15.40 17.74 -8.38
C GLN A 236 -14.21 17.16 -9.17
N PHE A 237 -13.93 15.87 -9.05
CA PHE A 237 -12.72 15.23 -9.56
C PHE A 237 -12.99 14.27 -10.71
N PHE A 238 -13.99 13.40 -10.62
CA PHE A 238 -14.24 12.37 -11.64
C PHE A 238 -14.98 12.89 -12.86
N GLU A 239 -16.02 13.71 -12.70
CA GLU A 239 -16.79 14.22 -13.83
C GLU A 239 -15.96 15.10 -14.77
N LYS A 240 -14.93 15.72 -14.26
CA LYS A 240 -14.01 16.55 -15.04
C LYS A 240 -12.94 15.74 -15.78
N ASP A 241 -12.65 14.53 -15.33
CA ASP A 241 -11.63 13.66 -15.93
C ASP A 241 -12.26 12.58 -16.80
N ARG A 242 -12.34 12.85 -18.11
CA ARG A 242 -12.92 11.91 -19.08
C ARG A 242 -12.15 10.58 -19.15
N ALA A 243 -10.87 10.56 -18.83
CA ALA A 243 -10.06 9.33 -18.87
C ALA A 243 -10.49 8.39 -17.74
N LEU A 244 -10.70 8.92 -16.54
CA LEU A 244 -11.20 8.16 -15.39
C LEU A 244 -12.67 7.71 -15.60
N LEU A 245 -13.55 8.58 -16.09
CA LEU A 245 -14.95 8.23 -16.37
C LEU A 245 -15.08 7.07 -17.36
N ARG A 246 -14.15 6.94 -18.30
CA ARG A 246 -14.15 5.82 -19.27
C ARG A 246 -13.72 4.50 -18.65
N ARG A 247 -13.03 4.52 -17.50
CA ARG A 247 -12.47 3.34 -16.83
C ARG A 247 -13.28 2.87 -15.65
N PHE A 248 -13.96 3.81 -14.98
CA PHE A 248 -14.80 3.51 -13.83
C PHE A 248 -16.28 3.42 -14.21
N GLN A 249 -16.98 2.51 -13.53
CA GLN A 249 -18.44 2.40 -13.57
C GLN A 249 -19.00 2.77 -12.20
N LYS A 250 -19.78 3.83 -12.16
CA LYS A 250 -20.44 4.30 -10.94
C LYS A 250 -21.45 3.27 -10.41
N ILE A 251 -21.45 3.08 -9.10
CA ILE A 251 -22.45 2.38 -8.31
C ILE A 251 -22.89 3.36 -7.22
N ASP A 252 -24.16 3.72 -7.21
CA ASP A 252 -24.72 4.56 -6.15
C ASP A 252 -24.96 3.70 -4.90
N VAL A 253 -24.45 4.16 -3.76
CA VAL A 253 -24.59 3.52 -2.46
C VAL A 253 -25.40 4.45 -1.57
N ASN A 254 -26.67 4.16 -1.45
CA ASN A 254 -27.60 4.91 -0.59
C ASN A 254 -27.57 4.36 0.84
N GLU A 255 -28.16 5.08 1.77
CA GLU A 255 -28.42 4.55 3.10
C GLU A 255 -29.28 3.27 3.01
N PRO A 256 -29.03 2.27 3.88
CA PRO A 256 -29.75 1.02 3.88
C PRO A 256 -31.22 1.19 4.30
#